data_31d5ab8a07729e2b7f87d9c21ecf0f69
#
_entry.id   31d5ab8a07729e2b7f87d9c21ecf0f69
#
_cell.length_a   1.000
_cell.length_b   1.000
_cell.length_c   1.000
_cell.angle_alpha   90.00
_cell.angle_beta   90.00
_cell.angle_gamma   90.00
#
_symmetry.space_group_name_H-M   'P 1'
#
loop_
_entity.id
_entity.type
_entity.pdbx_description
1 polymer ?
#
loop_
_entity_poly.entity_id
_entity_poly.type
_entity_poly.pdbx_seq_one_letter_code
_entity_poly.pdbx_strand_id
1 'polypeptide(L)'
;MQVREQLYIGGEWVDPAGSGTIDVVSAHSEEVIGRVPDATPADVDRAVATARHAFDHGPWPHLDPAERAAGIARLSAAIQARAQDIADTISQENGSPKQWSIMGQVFSATMVLDTYAGIAPGYQWVDDRAGALGAPVRVRRAPVGVAAGIIPWNVPLFI
;
A
#
# COMPACT_ATOMS: atom_id res chain seq x y z
N MET A 1 15.56 8.97 -18.11
CA MET A 1 15.37 7.59 -17.63
C MET A 1 15.54 7.57 -16.13
N GLN A 2 14.55 7.06 -15.42
CA GLN A 2 14.61 6.85 -13.96
C GLN A 2 15.09 5.44 -13.66
N VAL A 3 16.16 5.29 -12.87
CA VAL A 3 16.68 3.99 -12.46
C VAL A 3 16.47 3.83 -10.96
N ARG A 4 15.83 2.73 -10.57
CA ARG A 4 15.75 2.26 -9.18
C ARG A 4 16.57 0.98 -9.09
N GLU A 5 17.52 0.93 -8.19
CA GLU A 5 18.44 -0.19 -8.04
C GLU A 5 18.13 -1.05 -6.84
N GLN A 6 17.24 -0.57 -5.96
CA GLN A 6 16.95 -1.19 -4.68
C GLN A 6 15.46 -1.51 -4.51
N LEU A 7 15.19 -2.51 -3.69
CA LEU A 7 13.86 -2.87 -3.18
C LEU A 7 13.61 -2.16 -1.84
N TYR A 8 12.35 -1.84 -1.55
CA TYR A 8 11.99 -1.25 -0.26
C TYR A 8 11.41 -2.34 0.65
N ILE A 9 12.18 -2.77 1.64
CA ILE A 9 11.82 -3.85 2.56
C ILE A 9 12.10 -3.42 4.00
N GLY A 10 11.09 -3.54 4.86
CA GLY A 10 11.25 -3.26 6.28
C GLY A 10 11.47 -1.79 6.64
N GLY A 11 11.10 -0.87 5.77
CA GLY A 11 11.31 0.56 5.98
C GLY A 11 12.64 1.08 5.41
N GLU A 12 13.42 0.23 4.73
CA GLU A 12 14.74 0.55 4.19
C GLU A 12 14.84 0.19 2.70
N TRP A 13 15.70 0.91 1.99
CA TRP A 13 16.11 0.54 0.65
C TRP A 13 17.25 -0.47 0.73
N VAL A 14 17.06 -1.65 0.12
CA VAL A 14 17.99 -2.78 0.20
C VAL A 14 18.31 -3.33 -1.18
N ASP A 15 19.52 -3.83 -1.36
CA ASP A 15 19.91 -4.45 -2.60
C ASP A 15 19.14 -5.75 -2.84
N PRO A 16 18.70 -6.02 -4.09
CA PRO A 16 18.07 -7.27 -4.46
C PRO A 16 19.07 -8.44 -4.33
N ALA A 17 18.54 -9.64 -4.06
CA ALA A 17 19.37 -10.85 -4.01
C ALA A 17 19.86 -11.31 -5.39
N GLY A 18 19.19 -10.89 -6.45
CA GLY A 18 19.56 -11.14 -7.85
C GLY A 18 20.07 -9.92 -8.56
N SER A 19 20.54 -10.09 -9.79
CA SER A 19 21.00 -9.01 -10.67
C SER A 19 20.03 -8.70 -11.83
N GLY A 20 18.87 -9.37 -11.85
CA GLY A 20 17.85 -9.15 -12.87
C GLY A 20 17.22 -7.76 -12.76
N THR A 21 16.85 -7.18 -13.90
CA THR A 21 16.14 -5.90 -13.97
C THR A 21 14.99 -5.97 -14.95
N ILE A 22 13.96 -5.16 -14.70
CA ILE A 22 12.81 -4.98 -15.59
C ILE A 22 12.87 -3.58 -16.17
N ASP A 23 12.85 -3.49 -17.48
CA ASP A 23 12.73 -2.20 -18.18
C ASP A 23 11.28 -1.71 -18.14
N VAL A 24 11.12 -0.45 -17.77
CA VAL A 24 9.83 0.25 -17.80
C VAL A 24 9.74 0.97 -19.14
N VAL A 25 8.82 0.51 -19.98
CA VAL A 25 8.61 1.05 -21.32
C VAL A 25 7.41 1.98 -21.30
N SER A 26 7.57 3.19 -21.85
CA SER A 26 6.46 4.14 -22.00
C SER A 26 5.42 3.60 -22.97
N ALA A 27 4.16 3.54 -22.53
CA ALA A 27 3.05 3.16 -23.41
C ALA A 27 2.78 4.18 -24.54
N HIS A 28 3.32 5.40 -24.42
CA HIS A 28 3.14 6.46 -25.41
C HIS A 28 4.27 6.52 -26.46
N SER A 29 5.53 6.48 -26.02
CA SER A 29 6.70 6.62 -26.90
C SER A 29 7.35 5.30 -27.29
N GLU A 30 6.99 4.20 -26.64
CA GLU A 30 7.60 2.86 -26.76
C GLU A 30 9.09 2.84 -26.38
N GLU A 31 9.57 3.90 -25.73
CA GLU A 31 10.94 4.01 -25.26
C GLU A 31 11.08 3.52 -23.80
N VAL A 32 12.25 3.02 -23.45
CA VAL A 32 12.58 2.70 -22.06
C VAL A 32 12.74 3.99 -21.25
N ILE A 33 11.82 4.23 -20.32
CA ILE A 33 11.79 5.43 -19.47
C ILE A 33 12.32 5.19 -18.07
N GLY A 34 12.41 3.93 -17.65
CA GLY A 34 12.90 3.57 -16.33
C GLY A 34 13.39 2.12 -16.27
N ARG A 35 13.97 1.78 -15.12
CA ARG A 35 14.39 0.41 -14.79
C ARG A 35 14.23 0.16 -13.32
N VAL A 36 13.76 -1.05 -12.97
CA VAL A 36 13.58 -1.51 -11.59
C VAL A 36 14.22 -2.90 -11.41
N PRO A 37 14.57 -3.30 -10.17
CA PRO A 37 15.04 -4.65 -9.91
C PRO A 37 13.97 -5.70 -10.22
N ASP A 38 14.38 -6.84 -10.76
CA ASP A 38 13.55 -8.04 -10.85
C ASP A 38 13.74 -8.83 -9.54
N ALA A 39 12.75 -8.72 -8.65
CA ALA A 39 12.81 -9.33 -7.32
C ALA A 39 12.80 -10.87 -7.44
N THR A 40 13.68 -11.51 -6.69
CA THR A 40 13.78 -12.97 -6.64
C THR A 40 12.86 -13.56 -5.54
N PRO A 41 12.61 -14.88 -5.55
CA PRO A 41 11.92 -15.54 -4.43
C PRO A 41 12.57 -15.27 -3.07
N ALA A 42 13.90 -15.17 -2.99
CA ALA A 42 14.61 -14.84 -1.75
C ALA A 42 14.29 -13.41 -1.24
N ASP A 43 14.08 -12.47 -2.16
CA ASP A 43 13.64 -11.11 -1.79
C ASP A 43 12.20 -11.11 -1.26
N VAL A 44 11.33 -11.90 -1.88
CA VAL A 44 9.94 -12.07 -1.41
C VAL A 44 9.92 -12.73 -0.02
N ASP A 45 10.71 -13.77 0.20
CA ASP A 45 10.82 -14.43 1.51
C ASP A 45 11.29 -13.45 2.58
N ARG A 46 12.31 -12.63 2.27
CA ARG A 46 12.80 -11.56 3.16
C ARG A 46 11.71 -10.53 3.47
N ALA A 47 10.95 -10.09 2.47
CA ALA A 47 9.87 -9.13 2.64
C ALA A 47 8.75 -9.70 3.53
N VAL A 48 8.34 -10.96 3.30
CA VAL A 48 7.33 -11.66 4.09
C VAL A 48 7.79 -11.87 5.53
N ALA A 49 9.03 -12.30 5.75
CA ALA A 49 9.59 -12.48 7.09
C ALA A 49 9.64 -11.15 7.86
N THR A 50 10.03 -10.07 7.19
CA THR A 50 10.07 -8.72 7.77
C THR A 50 8.66 -8.21 8.10
N ALA A 51 7.68 -8.40 7.21
CA ALA A 51 6.30 -8.06 7.46
C ALA A 51 5.71 -8.87 8.63
N ARG A 52 6.05 -10.16 8.72
CA ARG A 52 5.64 -11.04 9.84
C ARG A 52 6.23 -10.53 11.16
N HIS A 53 7.52 -10.21 11.16
CA HIS A 53 8.19 -9.64 12.34
C HIS A 53 7.53 -8.31 12.78
N ALA A 54 7.24 -7.43 11.84
CA ALA A 54 6.56 -6.15 12.12
C ALA A 54 5.16 -6.36 12.69
N PHE A 55 4.43 -7.38 12.24
CA PHE A 55 3.12 -7.73 12.80
C PHE A 55 3.23 -8.31 14.22
N ASP A 56 4.18 -9.22 14.46
CA ASP A 56 4.30 -9.93 15.75
C ASP A 56 4.91 -9.06 16.84
N HIS A 57 5.82 -8.15 16.48
CA HIS A 57 6.65 -7.42 17.43
C HIS A 57 6.59 -5.89 17.27
N GLY A 58 6.02 -5.41 16.16
CA GLY A 58 5.88 -3.97 15.90
C GLY A 58 4.68 -3.35 16.62
N PRO A 59 4.64 -2.02 16.70
CA PRO A 59 3.58 -1.31 17.42
C PRO A 59 2.22 -1.32 16.70
N TRP A 60 2.20 -1.41 15.37
CA TRP A 60 0.99 -1.18 14.56
C TRP A 60 -0.23 -2.01 14.97
N PRO A 61 -0.14 -3.33 15.21
CA PRO A 61 -1.29 -4.14 15.64
C PRO A 61 -1.85 -3.77 17.00
N HIS A 62 -1.05 -3.06 17.82
CA HIS A 62 -1.38 -2.68 19.19
C HIS A 62 -1.87 -1.24 19.34
N LEU A 63 -1.71 -0.42 18.28
CA LEU A 63 -2.24 0.95 18.25
C LEU A 63 -3.76 0.93 18.36
N ASP A 64 -4.32 1.96 18.99
CA ASP A 64 -5.75 2.14 18.95
C ASP A 64 -6.26 2.53 17.56
N PRO A 65 -7.57 2.41 17.29
CA PRO A 65 -8.12 2.74 15.98
C PRO A 65 -7.89 4.19 15.53
N ALA A 66 -7.85 5.15 16.46
CA ALA A 66 -7.62 6.56 16.14
C ALA A 66 -6.15 6.81 15.76
N GLU A 67 -5.21 6.16 16.43
CA GLU A 67 -3.78 6.23 16.08
C GLU A 67 -3.50 5.64 14.69
N ARG A 68 -4.11 4.48 14.36
CA ARG A 68 -4.02 3.91 13.00
C ARG A 68 -4.66 4.83 11.96
N ALA A 69 -5.83 5.42 12.26
CA ALA A 69 -6.47 6.40 11.40
C ALA A 69 -5.58 7.61 11.12
N ALA A 70 -4.90 8.14 12.13
CA ALA A 70 -3.93 9.22 11.98
C ALA A 70 -2.74 8.81 11.09
N GLY A 71 -2.29 7.55 11.15
CA GLY A 71 -1.28 6.98 10.25
C GLY A 71 -1.74 6.99 8.80
N ILE A 72 -2.96 6.53 8.54
CA ILE A 72 -3.57 6.52 7.19
C ILE A 72 -3.74 7.95 6.66
N ALA A 73 -4.20 8.88 7.49
CA ALA A 73 -4.35 10.29 7.10
C ALA A 73 -3.00 10.95 6.72
N ARG A 74 -1.91 10.62 7.43
CA ARG A 74 -0.57 11.08 7.04
C ARG A 74 -0.12 10.52 5.69
N LEU A 75 -0.42 9.25 5.39
CA LEU A 75 -0.15 8.66 4.08
C LEU A 75 -0.95 9.38 2.98
N SER A 76 -2.24 9.61 3.18
CA SER A 76 -3.10 10.35 2.25
C SER A 76 -2.51 11.74 1.96
N ALA A 77 -2.16 12.50 2.99
CA ALA A 77 -1.56 13.82 2.85
C ALA A 77 -0.22 13.80 2.09
N ALA A 78 0.62 12.79 2.33
CA ALA A 78 1.88 12.62 1.62
C ALA A 78 1.69 12.30 0.12
N ILE A 79 0.68 11.51 -0.22
CA ILE A 79 0.30 11.22 -1.62
C ILE A 79 -0.23 12.51 -2.28
N GLN A 80 -1.12 13.26 -1.61
CA GLN A 80 -1.67 14.52 -2.12
C GLN A 80 -0.59 15.56 -2.38
N ALA A 81 0.40 15.67 -1.48
CA ALA A 81 1.54 16.59 -1.65
C ALA A 81 2.39 16.27 -2.90
N ARG A 82 2.32 15.05 -3.41
CA ARG A 82 3.04 14.58 -4.60
C ARG A 82 2.12 14.25 -5.78
N ALA A 83 0.89 14.75 -5.76
CA ALA A 83 -0.15 14.36 -6.71
C ALA A 83 0.27 14.49 -8.17
N GLN A 84 0.90 15.61 -8.53
CA GLN A 84 1.34 15.88 -9.90
C GLN A 84 2.48 14.93 -10.33
N ASP A 85 3.49 14.75 -9.50
CA ASP A 85 4.62 13.87 -9.73
C ASP A 85 4.20 12.41 -9.93
N ILE A 86 3.30 11.94 -9.06
CA ILE A 86 2.72 10.59 -9.15
C ILE A 86 1.87 10.43 -10.42
N ALA A 87 1.01 11.40 -10.73
CA ALA A 87 0.17 11.34 -11.93
C ALA A 87 0.99 11.37 -13.22
N ASP A 88 2.06 12.15 -13.26
CA ASP A 88 2.97 12.17 -14.41
C ASP A 88 3.68 10.82 -14.59
N THR A 89 4.13 10.19 -13.49
CA THR A 89 4.71 8.85 -13.51
C THR A 89 3.73 7.82 -14.07
N ILE A 90 2.50 7.80 -13.55
CA ILE A 90 1.45 6.88 -14.02
C ILE A 90 1.16 7.09 -15.51
N SER A 91 1.04 8.36 -15.94
CA SER A 91 0.81 8.67 -17.37
C SER A 91 1.92 8.17 -18.26
N GLN A 92 3.17 8.29 -17.82
CA GLN A 92 4.33 7.82 -18.59
C GLN A 92 4.39 6.30 -18.69
N GLU A 93 4.07 5.59 -17.61
CA GLU A 93 4.13 4.13 -17.55
C GLU A 93 2.99 3.47 -18.32
N ASN A 94 1.74 3.86 -18.05
CA ASN A 94 0.57 3.14 -18.56
C ASN A 94 -0.20 3.87 -19.67
N GLY A 95 0.24 5.08 -20.07
CA GLY A 95 -0.41 5.85 -21.13
C GLY A 95 -1.70 6.56 -20.74
N SER A 96 -2.09 6.56 -19.46
CA SER A 96 -3.30 7.26 -19.01
C SER A 96 -3.22 8.75 -19.29
N PRO A 97 -4.32 9.40 -19.73
CA PRO A 97 -4.36 10.85 -19.81
C PRO A 97 -4.04 11.49 -18.43
N LYS A 98 -3.20 12.52 -18.40
CA LYS A 98 -2.76 13.18 -17.15
C LYS A 98 -3.91 13.58 -16.24
N GLN A 99 -4.99 14.15 -16.82
CA GLN A 99 -6.18 14.52 -16.07
C GLN A 99 -6.84 13.30 -15.39
N TRP A 100 -6.87 12.16 -16.06
CA TRP A 100 -7.38 10.92 -15.48
C TRP A 100 -6.44 10.39 -14.38
N SER A 101 -5.13 10.46 -14.59
CA SER A 101 -4.16 10.04 -13.56
C SER A 101 -4.29 10.86 -12.29
N ILE A 102 -4.57 12.16 -12.37
CA ILE A 102 -4.85 13.00 -11.19
C ILE A 102 -6.19 12.61 -10.55
N MET A 103 -7.28 12.65 -11.31
CA MET A 103 -8.63 12.52 -10.75
C MET A 103 -9.02 11.07 -10.48
N GLY A 104 -8.75 10.17 -11.41
CA GLY A 104 -9.16 8.78 -11.35
C GLY A 104 -8.23 7.90 -10.53
N GLN A 105 -6.99 8.30 -10.29
CA GLN A 105 -6.05 7.52 -9.51
C GLN A 105 -5.61 8.24 -8.24
N VAL A 106 -4.97 9.39 -8.31
CA VAL A 106 -4.45 10.05 -7.10
C VAL A 106 -5.59 10.50 -6.19
N PHE A 107 -6.55 11.25 -6.71
CA PHE A 107 -7.68 11.75 -5.91
C PHE A 107 -8.54 10.58 -5.37
N SER A 108 -8.84 9.58 -6.20
CA SER A 108 -9.65 8.43 -5.75
C SER A 108 -8.94 7.61 -4.68
N ALA A 109 -7.62 7.39 -4.80
CA ALA A 109 -6.84 6.68 -3.79
C ALA A 109 -6.84 7.43 -2.44
N THR A 110 -6.60 8.74 -2.46
CA THR A 110 -6.61 9.55 -1.23
C THR A 110 -8.00 9.65 -0.62
N MET A 111 -9.05 9.73 -1.43
CA MET A 111 -10.44 9.71 -0.95
C MET A 111 -10.78 8.40 -0.22
N VAL A 112 -10.31 7.25 -0.73
CA VAL A 112 -10.49 5.96 -0.04
C VAL A 112 -9.74 5.92 1.28
N LEU A 113 -8.46 6.37 1.30
CA LEU A 113 -7.67 6.45 2.54
C LEU A 113 -8.36 7.37 3.57
N ASP A 114 -8.81 8.55 3.16
CA ASP A 114 -9.49 9.51 4.05
C ASP A 114 -10.81 8.95 4.58
N THR A 115 -11.56 8.21 3.73
CA THR A 115 -12.80 7.53 4.14
C THR A 115 -12.53 6.52 5.26
N TYR A 116 -11.53 5.65 5.10
CA TYR A 116 -11.19 4.66 6.13
C TYR A 116 -10.60 5.32 7.38
N ALA A 117 -9.81 6.36 7.25
CA ALA A 117 -9.33 7.16 8.38
C ALA A 117 -10.52 7.77 9.17
N GLY A 118 -11.57 8.22 8.48
CA GLY A 118 -12.78 8.75 9.11
C GLY A 118 -13.65 7.69 9.79
N ILE A 119 -13.73 6.48 9.22
CA ILE A 119 -14.54 5.38 9.77
C ILE A 119 -13.89 4.75 11.00
N ALA A 120 -12.58 4.55 10.99
CA ALA A 120 -11.86 3.70 11.93
C ALA A 120 -12.06 4.08 13.43
N PRO A 121 -12.07 5.36 13.83
CA PRO A 121 -12.27 5.74 15.24
C PRO A 121 -13.64 5.38 15.79
N GLY A 122 -14.68 5.45 14.95
CA GLY A 122 -16.07 5.17 15.35
C GLY A 122 -16.57 3.76 15.04
N TYR A 123 -15.71 2.92 14.45
CA TYR A 123 -16.11 1.57 14.08
C TYR A 123 -16.22 0.65 15.31
N GLN A 124 -17.25 -0.20 15.35
CA GLN A 124 -17.46 -1.16 16.44
C GLN A 124 -16.50 -2.36 16.31
N TRP A 125 -15.31 -2.23 16.88
CA TRP A 125 -14.28 -3.28 16.85
C TRP A 125 -14.58 -4.45 17.78
N VAL A 126 -15.38 -4.20 18.81
CA VAL A 126 -15.84 -5.21 19.77
C VAL A 126 -17.36 -5.13 19.86
N ASP A 127 -18.03 -6.27 19.76
CA ASP A 127 -19.48 -6.39 19.82
C ASP A 127 -19.85 -7.47 20.86
N ASP A 128 -20.47 -7.06 21.96
CA ASP A 128 -20.92 -7.94 23.02
C ASP A 128 -22.38 -8.33 22.78
N ARG A 129 -22.64 -9.62 22.64
CA ARG A 129 -23.92 -10.20 22.29
C ARG A 129 -24.44 -11.12 23.40
N ALA A 130 -25.76 -11.28 23.51
CA ALA A 130 -26.36 -12.32 24.32
C ALA A 130 -26.11 -13.70 23.67
N GLY A 131 -25.53 -14.61 24.42
CA GLY A 131 -25.34 -15.99 23.97
C GLY A 131 -26.62 -16.82 24.15
N ALA A 132 -26.79 -17.85 23.34
CA ALA A 132 -27.99 -18.72 23.37
C ALA A 132 -28.24 -19.44 24.72
N LEU A 133 -27.17 -19.64 25.50
CA LEU A 133 -27.24 -20.29 26.82
C LEU A 133 -27.15 -19.28 27.98
N GLY A 134 -27.39 -18.00 27.73
CA GLY A 134 -27.36 -16.93 28.70
C GLY A 134 -25.97 -16.36 29.04
N ALA A 135 -24.89 -16.99 28.59
CA ALA A 135 -23.55 -16.45 28.76
C ALA A 135 -23.26 -15.37 27.68
N PRO A 136 -22.59 -14.25 28.04
CA PRO A 136 -22.23 -13.23 27.06
C PRO A 136 -21.20 -13.76 26.04
N VAL A 137 -21.38 -13.39 24.78
CA VAL A 137 -20.45 -13.70 23.69
C VAL A 137 -19.82 -12.40 23.19
N ARG A 138 -18.51 -12.34 23.16
CA ARG A 138 -17.77 -11.19 22.63
C ARG A 138 -17.22 -11.49 21.24
N VAL A 139 -17.67 -10.72 20.24
CA VAL A 139 -17.15 -10.76 18.88
C VAL A 139 -16.11 -9.65 18.72
N ARG A 140 -14.88 -10.02 18.47
CA ARG A 140 -13.77 -9.09 18.28
C ARG A 140 -13.28 -9.11 16.83
N ARG A 141 -13.10 -7.95 16.24
CA ARG A 141 -12.41 -7.77 14.96
C ARG A 141 -10.92 -7.73 15.21
N ALA A 142 -10.19 -8.67 14.66
CA ALA A 142 -8.73 -8.77 14.79
C ALA A 142 -8.07 -8.72 13.40
N PRO A 143 -6.84 -8.22 13.29
CA PRO A 143 -6.10 -8.24 12.02
C PRO A 143 -5.80 -9.68 11.60
N VAL A 144 -5.80 -9.94 10.29
CA VAL A 144 -5.51 -11.27 9.72
C VAL A 144 -4.02 -11.61 9.75
N GLY A 145 -3.15 -10.62 9.84
CA GLY A 145 -1.70 -10.79 9.79
C GLY A 145 -1.09 -10.15 8.54
N VAL A 146 -0.14 -10.85 7.93
CA VAL A 146 0.50 -10.40 6.69
C VAL A 146 -0.42 -10.69 5.51
N ALA A 147 -0.56 -9.71 4.63
CA ALA A 147 -1.32 -9.82 3.40
C ALA A 147 -0.45 -9.40 2.21
N ALA A 148 -0.60 -10.06 1.07
CA ALA A 148 0.02 -9.67 -0.18
C ALA A 148 -1.00 -8.99 -1.09
N GLY A 149 -0.60 -7.86 -1.69
CA GLY A 149 -1.37 -7.17 -2.71
C GLY A 149 -0.71 -7.34 -4.07
N ILE A 150 -1.44 -7.86 -5.06
CA ILE A 150 -0.99 -7.95 -6.45
C ILE A 150 -1.67 -6.82 -7.21
N ILE A 151 -0.91 -5.77 -7.49
CA ILE A 151 -1.43 -4.52 -8.02
C ILE A 151 -1.54 -4.59 -9.55
N PRO A 152 -2.72 -4.28 -10.15
CA PRO A 152 -2.88 -4.25 -11.59
C PRO A 152 -2.21 -3.01 -12.19
N TRP A 153 -1.72 -3.15 -13.42
CA TRP A 153 -1.00 -2.10 -14.14
C TRP A 153 -1.87 -0.88 -14.52
N ASN A 154 -3.17 -1.06 -14.67
CA ASN A 154 -4.07 -0.03 -15.22
C ASN A 154 -4.52 1.03 -14.19
N VAL A 155 -4.58 0.69 -12.91
CA VAL A 155 -4.94 1.60 -11.81
C VAL A 155 -4.06 1.37 -10.57
N PRO A 156 -2.73 1.48 -10.73
CA PRO A 156 -1.76 0.97 -9.76
C PRO A 156 -1.81 1.67 -8.40
N LEU A 157 -2.16 2.95 -8.36
CA LEU A 157 -2.23 3.69 -7.10
C LEU A 157 -3.57 3.50 -6.38
N PHE A 158 -4.65 3.35 -7.14
CA PHE A 158 -6.00 3.25 -6.55
C PHE A 158 -6.23 1.91 -5.85
N ILE A 159 -5.75 0.80 -6.44
CA ILE A 159 -5.90 -0.55 -5.88
C ILE A 159 -4.87 -0.82 -4.79
#